data_0515929ae9c92cafb4a7a82f806a3f6d
#
_entry.id   0515929ae9c92cafb4a7a82f806a3f6d
#
_cell.length_a   1.000
_cell.length_b   1.000
_cell.length_c   1.000
_cell.angle_alpha   90.00
_cell.angle_beta   90.00
_cell.angle_gamma   90.00
#
_symmetry.space_group_name_H-M   'P 1'
#
loop_
_entity.id
_entity.type
_entity.pdbx_description
1 polymer ?
#
loop_
_entity_poly.entity_id
_entity_poly.type
_entity_poly.pdbx_seq_one_letter_code
_entity_poly.pdbx_strand_id
1 'polypeptide(L)'
;MKLRSRASSVSGVVRAPPSKSYTHRALLLAALSGGPCRVPRPLMSEDTEATVSGVEAFGADVRREEDGLRITSSGLSPPGEKIDARNSGTTLRLLTGTASLLEGTTILTGDASLRRRPMAPLLAALRRLGAHGRSLAGDGRPPVVVSGPMRGGSVTIPGSVSSQFLSSLLLACPLAPGPTTLRVLPPI
;
A
#
# COMPACT_ATOMS: atom_id res chain seq x y z
N MET A 1 10.27 19.11 -28.43
CA MET A 1 10.82 20.13 -27.52
C MET A 1 12.31 19.84 -27.37
N LYS A 2 13.20 20.82 -27.60
CA LYS A 2 14.65 20.67 -27.37
C LYS A 2 15.01 21.43 -26.08
N LEU A 3 15.59 20.74 -25.12
CA LEU A 3 16.10 21.35 -23.89
C LEU A 3 17.60 21.55 -24.00
N ARG A 4 18.10 22.70 -23.54
CA ARG A 4 19.52 23.03 -23.49
C ARG A 4 19.91 23.34 -22.05
N SER A 5 20.85 22.58 -21.52
CA SER A 5 21.42 22.81 -20.19
C SER A 5 22.78 23.49 -20.32
N ARG A 6 23.08 24.43 -19.40
CA ARG A 6 24.40 25.09 -19.29
C ARG A 6 24.86 25.00 -17.84
N ALA A 7 26.18 24.96 -17.64
CA ALA A 7 26.74 25.07 -16.31
C ALA A 7 26.31 26.44 -15.69
N SER A 8 25.80 26.40 -14.48
CA SER A 8 25.38 27.58 -13.72
C SER A 8 25.57 27.34 -12.23
N SER A 9 25.69 28.42 -11.44
CA SER A 9 25.65 28.36 -10.00
C SER A 9 24.22 28.57 -9.51
N VAL A 10 23.82 27.80 -8.50
CA VAL A 10 22.50 27.92 -7.86
C VAL A 10 22.73 28.26 -6.39
N SER A 11 22.07 29.29 -5.91
CA SER A 11 22.04 29.65 -4.48
C SER A 11 20.62 30.07 -4.08
N GLY A 12 20.25 29.75 -2.84
CA GLY A 12 18.92 30.07 -2.31
C GLY A 12 18.40 29.01 -1.35
N VAL A 13 17.23 29.29 -0.76
CA VAL A 13 16.55 28.38 0.15
C VAL A 13 15.29 27.87 -0.54
N VAL A 14 15.13 26.55 -0.58
CA VAL A 14 13.97 25.89 -1.16
C VAL A 14 13.30 25.02 -0.10
N ARG A 15 11.99 25.13 0.03
CA ARG A 15 11.22 24.16 0.84
C ARG A 15 11.03 22.87 0.04
N ALA A 16 11.52 21.76 0.55
CA ALA A 16 11.31 20.45 -0.08
C ALA A 16 9.81 20.12 -0.12
N PRO A 17 9.29 19.58 -1.25
CA PRO A 17 7.93 19.09 -1.31
C PRO A 17 7.75 17.88 -0.39
N PRO A 18 6.50 17.60 0.07
CA PRO A 18 6.20 16.39 0.82
C PRO A 18 6.54 15.13 0.02
N SER A 19 6.88 14.05 0.72
CA SER A 19 7.21 12.78 0.09
C SER A 19 5.95 11.96 -0.21
N LYS A 20 5.78 11.56 -1.47
CA LYS A 20 4.70 10.64 -1.89
C LYS A 20 4.75 9.31 -1.11
N SER A 21 5.93 8.74 -0.97
CA SER A 21 6.10 7.45 -0.28
C SER A 21 5.78 7.52 1.22
N TYR A 22 6.12 8.60 1.88
CA TYR A 22 5.72 8.81 3.27
C TYR A 22 4.23 9.06 3.39
N THR A 23 3.62 9.80 2.47
CA THR A 23 2.18 10.05 2.46
C THR A 23 1.38 8.74 2.38
N HIS A 24 1.70 7.84 1.45
CA HIS A 24 1.04 6.52 1.37
C HIS A 24 1.10 5.75 2.69
N ARG A 25 2.30 5.68 3.30
CA ARG A 25 2.49 4.95 4.55
C ARG A 25 1.77 5.61 5.72
N ALA A 26 1.82 6.94 5.81
CA ALA A 26 1.12 7.69 6.87
C ALA A 26 -0.39 7.50 6.81
N LEU A 27 -0.99 7.57 5.61
CA LEU A 27 -2.41 7.32 5.39
C LEU A 27 -2.81 5.91 5.85
N LEU A 28 -2.02 4.91 5.45
CA LEU A 28 -2.30 3.53 5.82
C LEU A 28 -2.13 3.28 7.32
N LEU A 29 -1.04 3.76 7.92
CA LEU A 29 -0.81 3.62 9.36
C LEU A 29 -1.90 4.32 10.17
N ALA A 30 -2.34 5.52 9.74
CA ALA A 30 -3.45 6.23 10.37
C ALA A 30 -4.76 5.42 10.31
N ALA A 31 -5.06 4.79 9.17
CA ALA A 31 -6.23 3.94 9.05
C ALA A 31 -6.13 2.65 9.89
N LEU A 32 -4.94 2.09 10.05
CA LEU A 32 -4.68 0.88 10.84
C LEU A 32 -4.59 1.14 12.35
N SER A 33 -4.42 2.39 12.79
CA SER A 33 -4.16 2.72 14.21
C SER A 33 -5.39 2.54 15.13
N GLY A 34 -6.60 2.44 14.56
CA GLY A 34 -7.84 2.27 15.32
C GLY A 34 -8.31 3.52 16.08
N GLY A 35 -7.78 4.71 15.77
CA GLY A 35 -8.14 5.96 16.41
C GLY A 35 -7.95 7.18 15.52
N PRO A 36 -8.26 8.40 16.01
CA PRO A 36 -8.07 9.60 15.24
C PRO A 36 -6.58 9.93 15.05
N CYS A 37 -6.16 10.05 13.81
CA CYS A 37 -4.81 10.46 13.43
C CYS A 37 -4.85 11.67 12.51
N ARG A 38 -3.80 12.50 12.57
CA ARG A 38 -3.59 13.62 11.66
C ARG A 38 -2.36 13.40 10.80
N VAL A 39 -2.51 13.56 9.50
CA VAL A 39 -1.41 13.53 8.54
C VAL A 39 -1.22 14.95 8.02
N PRO A 40 -0.26 15.71 8.57
CA PRO A 40 -0.06 17.09 8.17
C PRO A 40 0.65 17.17 6.82
N ARG A 41 0.25 18.12 6.00
CA ARG A 41 0.85 18.44 4.70
C ARG A 41 1.19 17.21 3.84
N PRO A 42 0.24 16.30 3.57
CA PRO A 42 0.50 15.14 2.71
C PRO A 42 0.79 15.62 1.28
N LEU A 43 1.58 14.87 0.53
CA LEU A 43 1.66 15.07 -0.91
C LEU A 43 0.38 14.50 -1.54
N MET A 44 -0.46 15.36 -2.10
CA MET A 44 -1.67 14.93 -2.82
C MET A 44 -1.37 14.80 -4.31
N SER A 45 -1.68 13.65 -4.85
CA SER A 45 -1.52 13.26 -6.27
C SER A 45 -2.52 12.15 -6.58
N GLU A 46 -2.71 11.80 -7.85
CA GLU A 46 -3.59 10.67 -8.23
C GLU A 46 -3.27 9.37 -7.49
N ASP A 47 -1.97 9.10 -7.27
CA ASP A 47 -1.52 7.90 -6.55
C ASP A 47 -1.96 7.94 -5.07
N THR A 48 -1.76 9.07 -4.38
CA THR A 48 -2.10 9.19 -2.96
C THR A 48 -3.61 9.31 -2.76
N GLU A 49 -4.34 9.93 -3.68
CA GLU A 49 -5.80 9.92 -3.73
C GLU A 49 -6.35 8.49 -3.87
N ALA A 50 -5.70 7.64 -4.68
CA ALA A 50 -6.06 6.24 -4.76
C ALA A 50 -5.86 5.51 -3.40
N THR A 51 -4.87 5.93 -2.60
CA THR A 51 -4.69 5.39 -1.23
C THR A 51 -5.77 5.90 -0.29
N VAL A 52 -6.13 7.18 -0.37
CA VAL A 52 -7.26 7.74 0.40
C VAL A 52 -8.54 6.94 0.10
N SER A 53 -8.90 6.83 -1.19
CA SER A 53 -10.09 6.06 -1.60
C SER A 53 -10.03 4.59 -1.14
N GLY A 54 -8.82 4.00 -1.14
CA GLY A 54 -8.63 2.61 -0.69
C GLY A 54 -8.82 2.42 0.81
N VAL A 55 -8.35 3.35 1.65
CA VAL A 55 -8.57 3.26 3.11
C VAL A 55 -10.03 3.61 3.47
N GLU A 56 -10.67 4.52 2.74
CA GLU A 56 -12.10 4.80 2.87
C GLU A 56 -12.94 3.57 2.50
N ALA A 57 -12.58 2.85 1.43
CA ALA A 57 -13.24 1.61 1.05
C ALA A 57 -13.13 0.52 2.13
N PHE A 58 -12.07 0.51 2.92
CA PHE A 58 -11.93 -0.34 4.10
C PHE A 58 -12.69 0.18 5.34
N GLY A 59 -13.34 1.33 5.26
CA GLY A 59 -14.18 1.88 6.33
C GLY A 59 -13.53 2.96 7.18
N ALA A 60 -12.35 3.48 6.81
CA ALA A 60 -11.79 4.66 7.48
C ALA A 60 -12.54 5.95 7.04
N ASP A 61 -12.80 6.86 7.98
CA ASP A 61 -13.29 8.21 7.68
C ASP A 61 -12.10 9.14 7.45
N VAL A 62 -12.03 9.73 6.26
CA VAL A 62 -10.94 10.64 5.88
C VAL A 62 -11.51 12.03 5.63
N ARG A 63 -11.14 12.99 6.48
CA ARG A 63 -11.56 14.39 6.36
C ARG A 63 -10.40 15.26 5.96
N ARG A 64 -10.64 16.15 4.98
CA ARG A 64 -9.68 17.15 4.56
C ARG A 64 -9.74 18.33 5.53
N GLU A 65 -8.58 18.73 6.06
CA GLU A 65 -8.38 19.91 6.89
C GLU A 65 -7.50 20.92 6.15
N GLU A 66 -7.42 22.14 6.64
CA GLU A 66 -6.68 23.24 6.00
C GLU A 66 -5.22 22.87 5.68
N ASP A 67 -4.55 22.17 6.59
CA ASP A 67 -3.13 21.81 6.46
C ASP A 67 -2.87 20.29 6.44
N GLY A 68 -3.89 19.46 6.15
CA GLY A 68 -3.69 18.03 6.13
C GLY A 68 -4.94 17.18 6.00
N LEU A 69 -4.83 15.95 6.47
CA LEU A 69 -5.91 14.98 6.51
C LEU A 69 -6.09 14.48 7.95
N ARG A 70 -7.34 14.40 8.40
CA ARG A 70 -7.72 13.67 9.60
C ARG A 70 -8.29 12.33 9.18
N ILE A 71 -7.74 11.27 9.72
CA ILE A 71 -8.18 9.89 9.48
C ILE A 71 -8.66 9.31 10.79
N THR A 72 -9.88 8.77 10.78
CA THR A 72 -10.46 8.08 11.94
C THR A 72 -10.91 6.69 11.50
N SER A 73 -10.55 5.69 12.27
CA SER A 73 -10.95 4.31 12.04
C SER A 73 -11.34 3.66 13.35
N SER A 74 -12.44 2.92 13.36
CA SER A 74 -12.86 2.05 14.47
C SER A 74 -12.55 0.58 14.21
N GLY A 75 -11.72 0.33 13.23
CA GLY A 75 -11.40 -0.98 12.66
C GLY A 75 -11.69 -0.99 11.17
N LEU A 76 -10.90 -1.75 10.43
CA LEU A 76 -11.08 -1.91 8.99
C LEU A 76 -11.86 -3.19 8.70
N SER A 77 -12.62 -3.18 7.61
CA SER A 77 -13.39 -4.32 7.10
C SER A 77 -13.21 -4.46 5.59
N PRO A 78 -13.41 -5.66 5.04
CA PRO A 78 -13.39 -5.83 3.59
C PRO A 78 -14.48 -4.98 2.93
N PRO A 79 -14.18 -4.30 1.82
CA PRO A 79 -15.16 -3.49 1.10
C PRO A 79 -16.18 -4.37 0.39
N GLY A 80 -17.40 -3.84 0.18
CA GLY A 80 -18.44 -4.50 -0.62
C GLY A 80 -18.12 -4.54 -2.11
N GLU A 81 -17.23 -3.67 -2.58
CA GLU A 81 -16.82 -3.56 -3.98
C GLU A 81 -15.31 -3.72 -4.15
N LYS A 82 -14.88 -3.87 -5.41
CA LYS A 82 -13.44 -3.92 -5.73
C LYS A 82 -12.78 -2.56 -5.49
N ILE A 83 -11.57 -2.58 -4.94
CA ILE A 83 -10.74 -1.39 -4.81
C ILE A 83 -9.98 -1.15 -6.12
N ASP A 84 -10.11 0.05 -6.68
CA ASP A 84 -9.35 0.50 -7.82
C ASP A 84 -8.16 1.37 -7.37
N ALA A 85 -6.96 0.82 -7.48
CA ALA A 85 -5.72 1.54 -7.17
C ALA A 85 -5.26 2.46 -8.31
N ARG A 86 -6.06 2.65 -9.36
CA ARG A 86 -5.76 3.45 -10.57
C ARG A 86 -4.42 3.01 -11.19
N ASN A 87 -3.40 3.89 -11.26
CA ASN A 87 -2.04 3.55 -11.70
C ASN A 87 -1.05 3.37 -10.52
N SER A 88 -1.52 3.46 -9.28
CA SER A 88 -0.66 3.44 -8.11
C SER A 88 -0.23 2.03 -7.69
N GLY A 89 0.98 1.64 -8.08
CA GLY A 89 1.57 0.37 -7.63
C GLY A 89 1.82 0.34 -6.12
N THR A 90 2.09 1.48 -5.49
CA THR A 90 2.25 1.58 -4.04
C THR A 90 0.93 1.31 -3.34
N THR A 91 -0.14 1.98 -3.75
CA THR A 91 -1.49 1.77 -3.21
C THR A 91 -1.90 0.30 -3.32
N LEU A 92 -1.80 -0.28 -4.52
CA LEU A 92 -2.17 -1.68 -4.75
C LEU A 92 -1.46 -2.62 -3.76
N ARG A 93 -0.14 -2.48 -3.63
CA ARG A 93 0.67 -3.39 -2.80
C ARG A 93 0.43 -3.20 -1.31
N LEU A 94 0.35 -1.96 -0.84
CA LEU A 94 0.08 -1.67 0.55
C LEU A 94 -1.31 -2.15 0.97
N LEU A 95 -2.34 -1.86 0.17
CA LEU A 95 -3.71 -2.32 0.45
C LEU A 95 -3.87 -3.84 0.33
N THR A 96 -3.06 -4.50 -0.50
CA THR A 96 -3.01 -5.98 -0.57
C THR A 96 -2.55 -6.58 0.77
N GLY A 97 -1.52 -5.98 1.41
CA GLY A 97 -1.12 -6.36 2.77
C GLY A 97 -2.19 -6.09 3.81
N THR A 98 -2.83 -4.92 3.75
CA THR A 98 -3.94 -4.58 4.65
C THR A 98 -5.10 -5.57 4.51
N ALA A 99 -5.51 -5.89 3.29
CA ALA A 99 -6.59 -6.85 3.02
C ALA A 99 -6.33 -8.22 3.64
N SER A 100 -5.06 -8.63 3.76
CA SER A 100 -4.70 -9.91 4.38
C SER A 100 -4.90 -9.97 5.89
N LEU A 101 -5.13 -8.82 6.55
CA LEU A 101 -5.44 -8.76 7.98
C LEU A 101 -6.94 -8.96 8.27
N LEU A 102 -7.79 -8.74 7.28
CA LEU A 102 -9.24 -8.62 7.45
C LEU A 102 -9.94 -9.96 7.27
N GLU A 103 -10.94 -10.23 8.08
CA GLU A 103 -11.85 -11.36 7.88
C GLU A 103 -12.75 -11.09 6.67
N GLY A 104 -12.67 -11.95 5.64
CA GLY A 104 -13.42 -11.83 4.39
C GLY A 104 -12.53 -11.63 3.17
N THR A 105 -13.12 -11.19 2.08
CA THR A 105 -12.46 -11.15 0.77
C THR A 105 -12.42 -9.74 0.20
N THR A 106 -11.26 -9.34 -0.30
CA THR A 106 -11.04 -8.06 -0.99
C THR A 106 -10.52 -8.32 -2.41
N ILE A 107 -11.09 -7.62 -3.38
CA ILE A 107 -10.60 -7.60 -4.77
C ILE A 107 -9.92 -6.27 -5.01
N LEU A 108 -8.66 -6.32 -5.49
CA LEU A 108 -7.89 -5.12 -5.82
C LEU A 108 -7.50 -5.14 -7.30
N THR A 109 -7.64 -3.99 -7.95
CA THR A 109 -7.34 -3.82 -9.37
C THR A 109 -6.71 -2.46 -9.64
N GLY A 110 -6.58 -2.09 -10.89
CA GLY A 110 -6.15 -0.78 -11.36
C GLY A 110 -6.27 -0.67 -12.88
N ASP A 111 -5.65 0.35 -13.43
CA ASP A 111 -5.66 0.61 -14.85
C ASP A 111 -4.89 -0.45 -15.67
N ALA A 112 -4.91 -0.32 -16.99
CA ALA A 112 -4.24 -1.26 -17.89
C ALA A 112 -2.71 -1.34 -17.67
N SER A 113 -2.08 -0.25 -17.20
CA SER A 113 -0.65 -0.23 -16.87
C SER A 113 -0.39 -0.99 -15.57
N LEU A 114 -1.18 -0.73 -14.53
CA LEU A 114 -1.04 -1.38 -13.23
C LEU A 114 -1.30 -2.89 -13.33
N ARG A 115 -2.26 -3.31 -14.16
CA ARG A 115 -2.57 -4.73 -14.40
C ARG A 115 -1.44 -5.54 -15.03
N ARG A 116 -0.42 -4.90 -15.60
CA ARG A 116 0.78 -5.60 -16.11
C ARG A 116 1.87 -5.79 -15.06
N ARG A 117 1.74 -5.16 -13.89
CA ARG A 117 2.79 -5.22 -12.85
C ARG A 117 2.70 -6.50 -12.03
N PRO A 118 3.84 -7.11 -11.66
CA PRO A 118 3.84 -8.36 -10.90
C PRO A 118 3.34 -8.18 -9.47
N MET A 119 2.59 -9.16 -8.98
CA MET A 119 2.10 -9.29 -7.62
C MET A 119 2.40 -10.67 -7.01
N ALA A 120 2.83 -11.63 -7.84
CA ALA A 120 3.04 -13.01 -7.43
C ALA A 120 3.91 -13.19 -6.18
N PRO A 121 5.05 -12.48 -6.00
CA PRO A 121 5.86 -12.65 -4.80
C PRO A 121 5.15 -12.23 -3.52
N LEU A 122 4.38 -11.11 -3.56
CA LEU A 122 3.59 -10.67 -2.41
C LEU A 122 2.48 -11.66 -2.10
N LEU A 123 1.73 -12.10 -3.11
CA LEU A 123 0.66 -13.09 -2.93
C LEU A 123 1.18 -14.42 -2.37
N ALA A 124 2.35 -14.88 -2.82
CA ALA A 124 3.01 -16.06 -2.27
C ALA A 124 3.41 -15.88 -0.80
N ALA A 125 3.95 -14.70 -0.46
CA ALA A 125 4.31 -14.37 0.91
C ALA A 125 3.07 -14.39 1.84
N LEU A 126 1.98 -13.78 1.43
CA LEU A 126 0.73 -13.75 2.19
C LEU A 126 0.18 -15.16 2.44
N ARG A 127 0.24 -16.04 1.43
CA ARG A 127 -0.17 -17.45 1.61
C ARG A 127 0.69 -18.17 2.64
N ARG A 128 2.00 -17.92 2.67
CA ARG A 128 2.90 -18.49 3.68
C ARG A 128 2.60 -17.97 5.09
N LEU A 129 2.05 -16.77 5.18
CA LEU A 129 1.64 -16.16 6.44
C LEU A 129 0.20 -16.50 6.84
N GLY A 130 -0.47 -17.40 6.12
CA GLY A 130 -1.79 -17.95 6.46
C GLY A 130 -2.99 -17.23 5.85
N ALA A 131 -2.79 -16.18 5.05
CA ALA A 131 -3.85 -15.58 4.26
C ALA A 131 -4.02 -16.31 2.91
N HIS A 132 -5.11 -16.05 2.19
CA HIS A 132 -5.31 -16.52 0.84
C HIS A 132 -5.12 -15.37 -0.15
N GLY A 133 -4.20 -15.51 -1.10
CA GLY A 133 -3.92 -14.50 -2.11
C GLY A 133 -3.74 -15.14 -3.49
N ARG A 134 -4.50 -14.68 -4.49
CA ARG A 134 -4.38 -15.15 -5.87
C ARG A 134 -4.65 -14.03 -6.88
N SER A 135 -4.10 -14.18 -8.08
CA SER A 135 -4.50 -13.43 -9.26
C SER A 135 -5.79 -14.03 -9.83
N LEU A 136 -6.72 -13.21 -10.31
CA LEU A 136 -7.94 -13.71 -10.94
C LEU A 136 -7.65 -14.48 -12.24
N ALA A 137 -6.66 -14.00 -13.01
CA ALA A 137 -6.24 -14.67 -14.25
C ALA A 137 -5.23 -15.80 -14.02
N GLY A 138 -4.76 -16.01 -12.78
CA GLY A 138 -3.74 -17.02 -12.48
C GLY A 138 -2.31 -16.64 -12.90
N ASP A 139 -2.11 -15.47 -13.48
CA ASP A 139 -0.83 -15.00 -14.04
C ASP A 139 0.04 -14.22 -13.05
N GLY A 140 -0.38 -14.11 -11.79
CA GLY A 140 0.31 -13.38 -10.74
C GLY A 140 0.23 -11.87 -10.86
N ARG A 141 -0.73 -11.34 -11.61
CA ARG A 141 -0.96 -9.92 -11.85
C ARG A 141 -2.37 -9.50 -11.40
N PRO A 142 -2.63 -8.19 -11.26
CA PRO A 142 -3.99 -7.70 -10.96
C PRO A 142 -4.98 -7.99 -12.13
N PRO A 143 -6.28 -8.19 -11.81
CA PRO A 143 -6.89 -8.10 -10.49
C PRO A 143 -6.46 -9.24 -9.56
N VAL A 144 -6.26 -8.91 -8.28
CA VAL A 144 -5.92 -9.89 -7.25
C VAL A 144 -7.04 -10.02 -6.22
N VAL A 145 -7.19 -11.20 -5.69
CA VAL A 145 -8.13 -11.51 -4.60
C VAL A 145 -7.33 -11.87 -3.37
N VAL A 146 -7.65 -11.26 -2.26
CA VAL A 146 -7.01 -11.53 -0.96
C VAL A 146 -8.08 -11.79 0.08
N SER A 147 -7.91 -12.86 0.83
CA SER A 147 -8.77 -13.21 1.97
C SER A 147 -7.89 -13.49 3.18
N GLY A 148 -8.17 -12.81 4.28
CA GLY A 148 -7.52 -13.00 5.58
C GLY A 148 -8.40 -13.80 6.54
N PRO A 149 -8.05 -13.78 7.84
CA PRO A 149 -6.91 -13.08 8.40
C PRO A 149 -5.59 -13.85 8.26
N MET A 150 -4.49 -13.15 8.01
CA MET A 150 -3.17 -13.77 8.11
C MET A 150 -2.82 -14.05 9.58
N ARG A 151 -2.04 -15.12 9.80
CA ARG A 151 -1.73 -15.62 11.16
C ARG A 151 -0.34 -15.25 11.64
N GLY A 152 0.57 -14.91 10.75
CA GLY A 152 1.99 -14.76 11.02
C GLY A 152 2.79 -15.99 10.59
N GLY A 153 4.08 -16.05 10.96
CA GLY A 153 4.98 -17.13 10.57
C GLY A 153 6.27 -16.64 9.92
N SER A 154 6.96 -17.54 9.21
CA SER A 154 8.23 -17.21 8.55
C SER A 154 8.08 -17.22 7.04
N VAL A 155 8.55 -16.16 6.38
CA VAL A 155 8.52 -16.05 4.93
C VAL A 155 9.79 -15.44 4.38
N THR A 156 10.19 -15.92 3.21
CA THR A 156 11.30 -15.35 2.43
C THR A 156 10.74 -14.65 1.20
N ILE A 157 11.19 -13.42 0.95
CA ILE A 157 10.75 -12.61 -0.18
C ILE A 157 11.96 -12.09 -0.97
N PRO A 158 11.92 -12.10 -2.34
CA PRO A 158 12.98 -11.50 -3.13
C PRO A 158 12.97 -9.97 -2.99
N GLY A 159 14.14 -9.38 -2.67
CA GLY A 159 14.30 -7.92 -2.60
C GLY A 159 14.37 -7.26 -3.99
N SER A 160 14.82 -7.99 -4.98
CA SER A 160 15.07 -7.50 -6.35
C SER A 160 13.82 -7.09 -7.15
N VAL A 161 12.61 -7.56 -6.77
CA VAL A 161 11.39 -7.31 -7.57
C VAL A 161 10.74 -5.97 -7.21
N SER A 162 10.55 -5.71 -5.94
CA SER A 162 9.99 -4.43 -5.47
C SER A 162 10.11 -4.29 -3.95
N SER A 163 10.74 -3.20 -3.50
CA SER A 163 10.76 -2.82 -2.08
C SER A 163 9.36 -2.56 -1.50
N GLN A 164 8.36 -2.30 -2.34
CA GLN A 164 6.98 -2.10 -1.91
C GLN A 164 6.33 -3.39 -1.39
N PHE A 165 6.78 -4.56 -1.83
CA PHE A 165 6.34 -5.84 -1.25
C PHE A 165 6.77 -5.96 0.21
N LEU A 166 8.04 -5.62 0.48
CA LEU A 166 8.55 -5.59 1.84
C LEU A 166 7.84 -4.54 2.69
N SER A 167 7.61 -3.33 2.15
CA SER A 167 6.85 -2.28 2.85
C SER A 167 5.44 -2.73 3.20
N SER A 168 4.76 -3.42 2.28
CA SER A 168 3.41 -3.97 2.51
C SER A 168 3.39 -4.93 3.69
N LEU A 169 4.34 -5.88 3.72
CA LEU A 169 4.45 -6.86 4.81
C LEU A 169 4.87 -6.21 6.13
N LEU A 170 5.83 -5.27 6.12
CA LEU A 170 6.28 -4.57 7.33
C LEU A 170 5.17 -3.74 7.99
N LEU A 171 4.22 -3.22 7.22
CA LEU A 171 3.07 -2.48 7.75
C LEU A 171 1.96 -3.42 8.24
N ALA A 172 1.78 -4.58 7.62
CA ALA A 172 0.71 -5.50 7.97
C ALA A 172 1.12 -6.50 9.07
N CYS A 173 2.31 -7.09 9.00
CA CYS A 173 2.73 -8.14 9.91
C CYS A 173 2.70 -7.80 11.42
N PRO A 174 2.98 -6.56 11.86
CA PRO A 174 2.84 -6.20 13.27
C PRO A 174 1.43 -6.35 13.85
N LEU A 175 0.42 -6.38 12.97
CA LEU A 175 -1.00 -6.52 13.34
C LEU A 175 -1.51 -7.97 13.23
N ALA A 176 -0.67 -8.90 12.78
CA ALA A 176 -0.99 -10.31 12.77
C ALA A 176 -1.00 -10.87 14.21
N PRO A 177 -1.87 -11.86 14.53
CA PRO A 177 -1.95 -12.42 15.88
C PRO A 177 -0.69 -13.18 16.30
N GLY A 178 0.11 -13.68 15.38
CA GLY A 178 1.34 -14.43 15.65
C GLY A 178 2.61 -13.70 15.19
N PRO A 179 3.78 -14.06 15.76
CA PRO A 179 5.05 -13.46 15.38
C PRO A 179 5.37 -13.72 13.90
N THR A 180 5.98 -12.74 13.26
CA THR A 180 6.37 -12.85 11.84
C THR A 180 7.86 -12.60 11.65
N THR A 181 8.52 -13.51 10.93
CA THR A 181 9.91 -13.36 10.48
C THR A 181 9.95 -13.17 8.98
N LEU A 182 10.48 -12.02 8.55
CA LEU A 182 10.68 -11.70 7.13
C LEU A 182 12.15 -11.84 6.76
N ARG A 183 12.47 -12.76 5.86
CA ARG A 183 13.81 -12.89 5.26
C ARG A 183 13.81 -12.29 3.88
N VAL A 184 14.67 -11.31 3.65
CA VAL A 184 14.79 -10.66 2.34
C VAL A 184 16.02 -11.22 1.62
N LEU A 185 15.82 -11.70 0.41
CA LEU A 185 16.93 -12.18 -0.44
C LEU A 185 17.55 -11.00 -1.20
N PRO A 186 18.89 -10.88 -1.24
CA PRO A 186 19.57 -9.88 -2.04
C PRO A 186 19.38 -10.11 -3.56
N PRO A 187 19.59 -9.07 -4.40
CA PRO A 187 19.84 -7.69 -4.02
C PRO A 187 18.59 -7.01 -3.48
N ILE A 188 18.80 -5.99 -2.65
CA ILE A 188 17.71 -5.18 -2.05
C ILE A 188 17.63 -3.84 -2.77
#